data_01899ad4b4a8dfa3e6441ba9e42999a9
#
_entry.id   01899ad4b4a8dfa3e6441ba9e42999a9
#
_cell.length_a   1.000
_cell.length_b   1.000
_cell.length_c   1.000
_cell.angle_alpha   90.00
_cell.angle_beta   90.00
_cell.angle_gamma   90.00
#
_symmetry.space_group_name_H-M   'P 1'
#
loop_
_entity.id
_entity.type
_entity.pdbx_description
1 polymer ?
#
loop_
_entity_poly.entity_id
_entity_poly.type
_entity_poly.pdbx_seq_one_letter_code
_entity_poly.pdbx_strand_id
1 'polypeptide(L)'
;VQVAMGRVICSSLLLLAISLVCKDKLTLDSKKDYGLMILTGVVMAIHWSSFFQSIQTSSVAIGTITFSTFPLFLTFLEPLLFHEKICGKNILNALILLMGVLITIPEFSVENKVTIGILWGMLASFTYAVMTLSNRYFSSRYKGRTICLYEQGTAAIALLPALVLVKAEWRPVDFAGVATIGFLCTAIAYSLYVTAQKGVKAQTAGIISGMETVYGIVFALIFLREIPTVRELVG
;
A
#
# COMPACT_ATOMS: atom_id res chain seq x y z
N VAL A 1 12.78 2.02 -4.17
CA VAL A 1 12.55 0.70 -4.76
C VAL A 1 13.27 -0.40 -3.96
N GLN A 2 14.55 -0.24 -3.55
CA GLN A 2 15.28 -1.29 -2.80
C GLN A 2 14.68 -1.58 -1.43
N VAL A 3 14.19 -0.58 -0.69
CA VAL A 3 13.45 -0.77 0.57
C VAL A 3 12.16 -1.55 0.30
N ALA A 4 11.44 -1.21 -0.78
CA ALA A 4 10.25 -1.94 -1.21
C ALA A 4 10.55 -3.41 -1.46
N MET A 5 11.63 -3.70 -2.18
CA MET A 5 12.07 -5.06 -2.47
C MET A 5 12.48 -5.81 -1.19
N GLY A 6 13.32 -5.21 -0.35
CA GLY A 6 13.79 -5.84 0.88
C GLY A 6 12.64 -6.22 1.83
N ARG A 7 11.65 -5.33 1.99
CA ARG A 7 10.48 -5.60 2.84
C ARG A 7 9.63 -6.78 2.31
N VAL A 8 9.40 -6.88 0.99
CA VAL A 8 8.59 -7.97 0.43
C VAL A 8 9.35 -9.29 0.42
N ILE A 9 10.69 -9.30 0.28
CA ILE A 9 11.52 -10.48 0.45
C ILE A 9 11.42 -11.00 1.89
N CYS A 10 11.70 -10.15 2.88
CA CYS A 10 11.61 -10.53 4.29
C CYS A 10 10.22 -11.06 4.64
N SER A 11 9.18 -10.37 4.16
CA SER A 11 7.79 -10.77 4.39
C SER A 11 7.46 -12.12 3.75
N SER A 12 7.80 -12.33 2.49
CA SER A 12 7.51 -13.59 1.79
C SER A 12 8.22 -14.79 2.43
N LEU A 13 9.47 -14.62 2.86
CA LEU A 13 10.22 -15.67 3.56
C LEU A 13 9.57 -16.04 4.90
N LEU A 14 9.18 -15.04 5.70
CA LEU A 14 8.50 -15.28 6.97
C LEU A 14 7.12 -15.93 6.77
N LEU A 15 6.32 -15.43 5.83
CA LEU A 15 5.00 -15.99 5.52
C LEU A 15 5.11 -17.43 4.99
N LEU A 16 6.12 -17.73 4.16
CA LEU A 16 6.38 -19.08 3.70
C LEU A 16 6.72 -20.00 4.89
N ALA A 17 7.65 -19.58 5.76
CA ALA A 17 8.04 -20.36 6.94
C ALA A 17 6.83 -20.63 7.86
N ILE A 18 6.04 -19.61 8.18
CA ILE A 18 4.82 -19.75 9.00
C ILE A 18 3.82 -20.69 8.33
N SER A 19 3.59 -20.52 7.01
CA SER A 19 2.61 -21.33 6.27
C SER A 19 3.02 -22.81 6.23
N LEU A 20 4.31 -23.11 6.11
CA LEU A 20 4.84 -24.49 6.16
C LEU A 20 4.66 -25.09 7.56
N VAL A 21 5.00 -24.35 8.62
CA VAL A 21 4.84 -24.82 10.01
C VAL A 21 3.37 -25.05 10.34
N CYS A 22 2.49 -24.14 9.93
CA CYS A 22 1.04 -24.23 10.14
C CYS A 22 0.34 -25.20 9.17
N LYS A 23 1.07 -25.82 8.24
CA LYS A 23 0.52 -26.73 7.20
C LYS A 23 -0.64 -26.07 6.44
N ASP A 24 -0.49 -24.79 6.09
CA ASP A 24 -1.50 -24.07 5.33
C ASP A 24 -1.59 -24.63 3.89
N LYS A 25 -2.82 -24.68 3.34
CA LYS A 25 -3.02 -25.01 1.95
C LYS A 25 -2.48 -23.86 1.07
N LEU A 26 -1.37 -24.10 0.39
CA LEU A 26 -0.77 -23.12 -0.51
C LEU A 26 -1.29 -23.22 -1.95
N THR A 27 -1.93 -24.32 -2.32
CA THR A 27 -2.51 -24.51 -3.65
C THR A 27 -3.79 -23.70 -3.80
N LEU A 28 -3.93 -23.03 -4.95
CA LEU A 28 -5.13 -22.29 -5.31
C LEU A 28 -6.09 -23.19 -6.10
N ASP A 29 -7.38 -22.88 -6.06
CA ASP A 29 -8.44 -23.75 -6.60
C ASP A 29 -8.55 -23.65 -8.13
N SER A 30 -8.06 -22.59 -8.75
CA SER A 30 -8.14 -22.41 -10.21
C SER A 30 -6.93 -21.71 -10.80
N LYS A 31 -6.63 -21.98 -12.08
CA LYS A 31 -5.60 -21.27 -12.84
C LYS A 31 -5.86 -19.76 -12.92
N LYS A 32 -7.14 -19.36 -12.95
CA LYS A 32 -7.55 -17.95 -12.92
C LYS A 32 -7.11 -17.26 -11.63
N ASP A 33 -7.26 -17.96 -10.49
CA ASP A 33 -6.87 -17.40 -9.20
C ASP A 33 -5.34 -17.20 -9.11
N TYR A 34 -4.56 -18.16 -9.64
CA TYR A 34 -3.09 -17.96 -9.78
C TYR A 34 -2.77 -16.71 -10.60
N GLY A 35 -3.40 -16.55 -11.78
CA GLY A 35 -3.18 -15.37 -12.63
C GLY A 35 -3.53 -14.06 -11.95
N LEU A 36 -4.68 -14.01 -11.26
CA LEU A 36 -5.12 -12.80 -10.56
C LEU A 36 -4.23 -12.48 -9.35
N MET A 37 -3.80 -13.47 -8.55
CA MET A 37 -2.88 -13.24 -7.43
C MET A 37 -1.49 -12.79 -7.89
N ILE A 38 -0.99 -13.36 -8.99
CA ILE A 38 0.27 -12.90 -9.61
C ILE A 38 0.11 -11.46 -10.08
N LEU A 39 -0.98 -11.13 -10.76
CA LEU A 39 -1.25 -9.75 -11.18
C LEU A 39 -1.30 -8.81 -9.97
N THR A 40 -1.97 -9.21 -8.89
CA THR A 40 -2.03 -8.39 -7.66
C THR A 40 -0.63 -8.21 -7.05
N GLY A 41 0.23 -9.21 -7.08
CA GLY A 41 1.61 -9.09 -6.63
C GLY A 41 2.45 -8.13 -7.48
N VAL A 42 2.23 -8.11 -8.80
CA VAL A 42 2.85 -7.09 -9.69
C VAL A 42 2.32 -5.69 -9.35
N VAL A 43 1.02 -5.55 -9.14
CA VAL A 43 0.40 -4.29 -8.70
C VAL A 43 0.99 -3.84 -7.35
N MET A 44 1.23 -4.77 -6.43
CA MET A 44 1.91 -4.49 -5.16
C MET A 44 3.34 -3.96 -5.35
N ALA A 45 4.10 -4.51 -6.31
CA ALA A 45 5.43 -4.00 -6.62
C ALA A 45 5.39 -2.55 -7.14
N ILE A 46 4.42 -2.23 -7.99
CA ILE A 46 4.16 -0.86 -8.46
C ILE A 46 3.76 0.04 -7.30
N HIS A 47 2.84 -0.43 -6.44
CA HIS A 47 2.36 0.29 -5.27
C HIS A 47 3.52 0.74 -4.36
N TRP A 48 4.33 -0.19 -3.88
CA TRP A 48 5.44 0.15 -2.97
C TRP A 48 6.49 1.03 -3.63
N SER A 49 6.79 0.79 -4.91
CA SER A 49 7.73 1.62 -5.65
C SER A 49 7.22 3.06 -5.77
N SER A 50 5.96 3.24 -6.12
CA SER A 50 5.31 4.55 -6.25
C SER A 50 5.19 5.27 -4.92
N PHE A 51 4.82 4.56 -3.84
CA PHE A 51 4.70 5.14 -2.51
C PHE A 51 6.03 5.68 -1.99
N PHE A 52 7.09 4.87 -2.05
CA PHE A 52 8.42 5.34 -1.65
C PHE A 52 8.96 6.43 -2.59
N GLN A 53 8.63 6.39 -3.88
CA GLN A 53 9.01 7.46 -4.81
C GLN A 53 8.30 8.77 -4.46
N SER A 54 7.03 8.74 -4.08
CA SER A 54 6.28 9.90 -3.60
C SER A 54 6.98 10.56 -2.41
N ILE A 55 7.32 9.77 -1.38
CA ILE A 55 8.02 10.26 -0.18
C ILE A 55 9.39 10.85 -0.52
N GLN A 56 10.18 10.16 -1.36
CA GLN A 56 11.53 10.62 -1.73
C GLN A 56 11.52 11.88 -2.58
N THR A 57 10.49 12.08 -3.40
CA THR A 57 10.39 13.23 -4.29
C THR A 57 9.84 14.46 -3.57
N SER A 58 9.00 14.27 -2.56
CA SER A 58 8.35 15.36 -1.81
C SER A 58 8.66 15.28 -0.31
N SER A 59 7.72 14.77 0.50
CA SER A 59 7.82 14.59 1.95
C SER A 59 7.02 13.37 2.41
N VAL A 60 7.25 12.93 3.66
CA VAL A 60 6.43 11.88 4.27
C VAL A 60 4.98 12.35 4.37
N ALA A 61 4.76 13.62 4.74
CA ALA A 61 3.42 14.20 4.83
C ALA A 61 2.68 14.13 3.48
N ILE A 62 3.28 14.62 2.39
CA ILE A 62 2.69 14.59 1.05
C ILE A 62 2.43 13.14 0.60
N GLY A 63 3.39 12.25 0.79
CA GLY A 63 3.26 10.85 0.40
C GLY A 63 2.08 10.16 1.12
N THR A 64 1.94 10.35 2.43
CA THR A 64 0.88 9.73 3.23
C THR A 64 -0.49 10.38 3.00
N ILE A 65 -0.57 11.72 2.91
CA ILE A 65 -1.82 12.43 2.58
C ILE A 65 -2.35 11.97 1.23
N THR A 66 -1.48 11.94 0.21
CA THR A 66 -1.91 11.53 -1.13
C THR A 66 -2.28 10.05 -1.19
N PHE A 67 -1.53 9.19 -0.51
CA PHE A 67 -1.86 7.78 -0.38
C PHE A 67 -3.24 7.57 0.25
N SER A 68 -3.60 8.35 1.27
CA SER A 68 -4.90 8.27 1.96
C SER A 68 -6.11 8.54 1.06
N THR A 69 -5.91 8.94 -0.20
CA THR A 69 -7.01 9.06 -1.16
C THR A 69 -7.48 7.74 -1.75
N PHE A 70 -6.88 6.59 -1.41
CA PHE A 70 -7.33 5.30 -1.97
C PHE A 70 -8.81 4.97 -1.71
N PRO A 71 -9.49 5.43 -0.63
CA PRO A 71 -10.94 5.27 -0.49
C PRO A 71 -11.74 5.99 -1.59
N LEU A 72 -11.17 7.05 -2.20
CA LEU A 72 -11.76 7.69 -3.38
C LEU A 72 -11.92 6.67 -4.52
N PHE A 73 -10.84 5.93 -4.83
CA PHE A 73 -10.88 4.91 -5.87
C PHE A 73 -11.81 3.75 -5.50
N LEU A 74 -11.82 3.33 -4.22
CA LEU A 74 -12.73 2.29 -3.74
C LEU A 74 -14.20 2.67 -3.88
N THR A 75 -14.54 3.96 -3.69
CA THR A 75 -15.91 4.46 -3.83
C THR A 75 -16.51 4.15 -5.20
N PHE A 76 -15.69 4.13 -6.25
CA PHE A 76 -16.13 3.86 -7.61
C PHE A 76 -15.84 2.42 -8.06
N LEU A 77 -14.67 1.88 -7.71
CA LEU A 77 -14.25 0.55 -8.18
C LEU A 77 -14.95 -0.59 -7.45
N GLU A 78 -15.22 -0.45 -6.14
CA GLU A 78 -15.88 -1.50 -5.34
C GLU A 78 -17.30 -1.80 -5.84
N PRO A 79 -18.20 -0.80 -6.03
CA PRO A 79 -19.51 -1.02 -6.60
C PRO A 79 -19.49 -1.61 -8.01
N LEU A 80 -18.53 -1.17 -8.84
CA LEU A 80 -18.37 -1.66 -10.21
C LEU A 80 -18.00 -3.16 -10.25
N LEU A 81 -17.09 -3.59 -9.37
CA LEU A 81 -16.60 -4.98 -9.35
C LEU A 81 -17.54 -5.93 -8.62
N PHE A 82 -18.19 -5.48 -7.57
CA PHE A 82 -19.07 -6.31 -6.72
C PHE A 82 -20.56 -6.06 -6.97
N HIS A 83 -20.91 -5.24 -7.98
CA HIS A 83 -22.30 -4.90 -8.31
C HIS A 83 -23.09 -4.32 -7.11
N GLU A 84 -22.41 -3.55 -6.26
CA GLU A 84 -23.02 -2.90 -5.10
C GLU A 84 -23.50 -1.48 -5.47
N LYS A 85 -24.44 -0.94 -4.67
CA LYS A 85 -24.91 0.42 -4.87
C LYS A 85 -23.91 1.44 -4.32
N ILE A 86 -23.65 2.50 -5.08
CA ILE A 86 -22.84 3.63 -4.62
C ILE A 86 -23.62 4.34 -3.50
N CYS A 87 -22.96 4.54 -2.36
CA CYS A 87 -23.54 5.28 -1.24
C CYS A 87 -23.16 6.77 -1.33
N GLY A 88 -24.15 7.67 -1.21
CA GLY A 88 -23.90 9.11 -1.27
C GLY A 88 -22.92 9.63 -0.22
N LYS A 89 -22.88 9.01 0.98
CA LYS A 89 -21.89 9.34 2.01
C LYS A 89 -20.46 9.05 1.54
N ASN A 90 -20.28 8.00 0.75
CA ASN A 90 -18.98 7.62 0.23
C ASN A 90 -18.48 8.61 -0.82
N ILE A 91 -19.39 9.13 -1.66
CA ILE A 91 -19.08 10.20 -2.61
C ILE A 91 -18.67 11.47 -1.87
N LEU A 92 -19.40 11.85 -0.82
CA LEU A 92 -19.03 13.02 -0.02
C LEU A 92 -17.64 12.87 0.61
N ASN A 93 -17.34 11.71 1.22
CA ASN A 93 -16.02 11.43 1.77
C ASN A 93 -14.93 11.48 0.70
N ALA A 94 -15.20 10.92 -0.49
CA ALA A 94 -14.28 10.97 -1.62
C ALA A 94 -13.97 12.41 -2.08
N LEU A 95 -15.00 13.28 -2.11
CA LEU A 95 -14.83 14.69 -2.44
C LEU A 95 -14.02 15.44 -1.37
N ILE A 96 -14.26 15.17 -0.08
CA ILE A 96 -13.49 15.76 1.01
C ILE A 96 -12.01 15.36 0.91
N LEU A 97 -11.73 14.08 0.68
CA LEU A 97 -10.36 13.58 0.50
C LEU A 97 -9.68 14.24 -0.71
N LEU A 98 -10.38 14.38 -1.83
CA LEU A 98 -9.86 15.04 -3.02
C LEU A 98 -9.54 16.52 -2.74
N MET A 99 -10.43 17.22 -2.06
CA MET A 99 -10.21 18.63 -1.66
C MET A 99 -9.01 18.76 -0.74
N GLY A 100 -8.83 17.82 0.22
CA GLY A 100 -7.66 17.79 1.09
C GLY A 100 -6.37 17.74 0.30
N VAL A 101 -6.25 16.81 -0.65
CA VAL A 101 -5.05 16.72 -1.52
C VAL A 101 -4.87 17.99 -2.36
N LEU A 102 -5.92 18.54 -2.93
CA LEU A 102 -5.83 19.78 -3.73
C LEU A 102 -5.28 20.95 -2.93
N ILE A 103 -5.65 21.07 -1.66
CA ILE A 103 -5.13 22.11 -0.75
C ILE A 103 -3.61 21.96 -0.52
N THR A 104 -3.10 20.74 -0.51
CA THR A 104 -1.66 20.50 -0.31
C THR A 104 -0.79 20.91 -1.51
N ILE A 105 -1.38 21.06 -2.70
CA ILE A 105 -0.65 21.43 -3.92
C ILE A 105 -0.31 22.94 -3.88
N PRO A 106 0.97 23.33 -3.78
CA PRO A 106 1.35 24.74 -3.76
C PRO A 106 1.21 25.38 -5.15
N GLU A 107 1.53 24.63 -6.19
CA GLU A 107 1.54 25.07 -7.58
C GLU A 107 1.38 23.86 -8.51
N PHE A 108 0.47 23.97 -9.50
CA PHE A 108 0.25 22.92 -10.51
C PHE A 108 1.32 23.01 -11.62
N SER A 109 2.53 22.54 -11.33
CA SER A 109 3.63 22.45 -12.28
C SER A 109 4.33 21.11 -12.18
N VAL A 110 4.63 20.50 -13.32
CA VAL A 110 5.41 19.24 -13.38
C VAL A 110 6.89 19.45 -13.01
N GLU A 111 7.35 20.68 -12.89
CA GLU A 111 8.69 21.03 -12.38
C GLU A 111 8.70 21.04 -10.85
N ASN A 112 7.54 21.17 -10.21
CA ASN A 112 7.42 21.20 -8.76
C ASN A 112 7.50 19.79 -8.17
N LYS A 113 8.46 19.55 -7.28
CA LYS A 113 8.67 18.26 -6.61
C LYS A 113 7.43 17.77 -5.84
N VAL A 114 6.66 18.69 -5.24
CA VAL A 114 5.43 18.36 -4.53
C VAL A 114 4.39 17.80 -5.51
N THR A 115 4.21 18.43 -6.67
CA THR A 115 3.29 17.95 -7.71
C THR A 115 3.69 16.56 -8.21
N ILE A 116 4.98 16.34 -8.49
CA ILE A 116 5.48 15.02 -8.89
C ILE A 116 5.27 13.98 -7.77
N GLY A 117 5.53 14.36 -6.51
CA GLY A 117 5.28 13.51 -5.35
C GLY A 117 3.82 13.10 -5.23
N ILE A 118 2.89 14.04 -5.45
CA ILE A 118 1.44 13.77 -5.46
C ILE A 118 1.07 12.81 -6.59
N LEU A 119 1.60 12.96 -7.80
CA LEU A 119 1.33 12.03 -8.91
C LEU A 119 1.77 10.60 -8.57
N TRP A 120 2.95 10.42 -7.97
CA TRP A 120 3.40 9.11 -7.49
C TRP A 120 2.53 8.59 -6.36
N GLY A 121 2.11 9.45 -5.43
CA GLY A 121 1.20 9.09 -4.33
C GLY A 121 -0.19 8.68 -4.84
N MET A 122 -0.72 9.35 -5.86
CA MET A 122 -1.99 8.98 -6.51
C MET A 122 -1.90 7.61 -7.20
N LEU A 123 -0.78 7.31 -7.85
CA LEU A 123 -0.54 5.98 -8.42
C LEU A 123 -0.47 4.91 -7.33
N ALA A 124 0.21 5.21 -6.21
CA ALA A 124 0.24 4.31 -5.05
C ALA A 124 -1.16 4.11 -4.46
N SER A 125 -1.95 5.17 -4.35
CA SER A 125 -3.33 5.16 -3.87
C SER A 125 -4.24 4.29 -4.76
N PHE A 126 -4.19 4.47 -6.08
CA PHE A 126 -4.95 3.67 -7.04
C PHE A 126 -4.56 2.19 -6.98
N THR A 127 -3.27 1.89 -7.01
CA THR A 127 -2.78 0.49 -6.95
C THR A 127 -3.15 -0.18 -5.65
N TYR A 128 -3.14 0.53 -4.52
CA TYR A 128 -3.60 0.01 -3.24
C TYR A 128 -5.11 -0.30 -3.22
N ALA A 129 -5.92 0.55 -3.85
CA ALA A 129 -7.34 0.28 -4.02
C ALA A 129 -7.58 -1.02 -4.81
N VAL A 130 -6.83 -1.24 -5.90
CA VAL A 130 -6.89 -2.49 -6.68
C VAL A 130 -6.50 -3.70 -5.82
N MET A 131 -5.41 -3.61 -5.05
CA MET A 131 -4.99 -4.67 -4.13
C MET A 131 -6.07 -4.96 -3.07
N THR A 132 -6.65 -3.93 -2.47
CA THR A 132 -7.70 -4.06 -1.44
C THR A 132 -8.93 -4.79 -2.00
N LEU A 133 -9.34 -4.49 -3.23
CA LEU A 133 -10.45 -5.19 -3.89
C LEU A 133 -10.11 -6.64 -4.23
N SER A 134 -8.88 -6.91 -4.68
CA SER A 134 -8.38 -8.27 -4.89
C SER A 134 -8.38 -9.07 -3.58
N ASN A 135 -7.89 -8.47 -2.50
CA ASN A 135 -7.87 -9.09 -1.17
C ASN A 135 -9.29 -9.40 -0.66
N ARG A 136 -10.24 -8.47 -0.83
CA ARG A 136 -11.65 -8.71 -0.52
C ARG A 136 -12.18 -9.91 -1.31
N TYR A 137 -11.89 -10.00 -2.59
CA TYR A 137 -12.33 -11.11 -3.46
C TYR A 137 -11.78 -12.45 -3.00
N PHE A 138 -10.50 -12.51 -2.60
CA PHE A 138 -9.82 -13.73 -2.21
C PHE A 138 -10.03 -14.12 -0.74
N SER A 139 -10.24 -13.17 0.16
CA SER A 139 -10.33 -13.41 1.61
C SER A 139 -11.46 -14.34 2.03
N SER A 140 -12.51 -14.47 1.22
CA SER A 140 -13.61 -15.42 1.44
C SER A 140 -13.23 -16.87 1.12
N ARG A 141 -12.20 -17.10 0.30
CA ARG A 141 -11.82 -18.43 -0.24
C ARG A 141 -10.48 -18.94 0.28
N TYR A 142 -9.55 -18.02 0.55
CA TYR A 142 -8.19 -18.36 0.95
C TYR A 142 -7.83 -17.72 2.29
N LYS A 143 -6.86 -18.31 3.00
CA LYS A 143 -6.31 -17.72 4.21
C LYS A 143 -5.53 -16.45 3.86
N GLY A 144 -5.64 -15.40 4.67
CA GLY A 144 -4.93 -14.14 4.46
C GLY A 144 -3.42 -14.34 4.28
N ARG A 145 -2.81 -15.25 5.04
CA ARG A 145 -1.37 -15.59 4.89
C ARG A 145 -1.04 -16.14 3.50
N THR A 146 -1.91 -17.00 2.93
CA THR A 146 -1.73 -17.55 1.58
C THR A 146 -1.82 -16.44 0.54
N ILE A 147 -2.82 -15.56 0.65
CA ILE A 147 -2.97 -14.39 -0.25
C ILE A 147 -1.71 -13.53 -0.19
N CYS A 148 -1.30 -13.10 1.01
CA CYS A 148 -0.12 -12.26 1.20
C CYS A 148 1.16 -12.94 0.71
N LEU A 149 1.32 -14.25 0.87
CA LEU A 149 2.48 -14.97 0.37
C LEU A 149 2.60 -14.89 -1.16
N TYR A 150 1.50 -15.06 -1.89
CA TYR A 150 1.48 -14.92 -3.34
C TYR A 150 1.76 -13.48 -3.78
N GLU A 151 1.13 -12.50 -3.15
CA GLU A 151 1.34 -11.08 -3.44
C GLU A 151 2.77 -10.65 -3.18
N GLN A 152 3.27 -10.92 -1.97
CA GLN A 152 4.63 -10.53 -1.54
C GLN A 152 5.70 -11.28 -2.33
N GLY A 153 5.52 -12.59 -2.55
CA GLY A 153 6.45 -13.41 -3.32
C GLY A 153 6.54 -12.95 -4.78
N THR A 154 5.40 -12.66 -5.41
CA THR A 154 5.38 -12.12 -6.77
C THR A 154 5.99 -10.72 -6.83
N ALA A 155 5.66 -9.85 -5.87
CA ALA A 155 6.26 -8.52 -5.78
C ALA A 155 7.78 -8.60 -5.59
N ALA A 156 8.28 -9.54 -4.78
CA ALA A 156 9.70 -9.76 -4.60
C ALA A 156 10.37 -10.13 -5.94
N ILE A 157 9.79 -11.06 -6.69
CA ILE A 157 10.30 -11.46 -8.01
C ILE A 157 10.27 -10.29 -9.00
N ALA A 158 9.16 -9.54 -9.04
CA ALA A 158 8.99 -8.40 -9.94
C ALA A 158 9.99 -7.26 -9.64
N LEU A 159 10.42 -7.11 -8.39
CA LEU A 159 11.40 -6.10 -7.98
C LEU A 159 12.86 -6.55 -8.04
N LEU A 160 13.15 -7.84 -8.31
CA LEU A 160 14.52 -8.33 -8.41
C LEU A 160 15.42 -7.51 -9.38
N PRO A 161 14.95 -7.05 -10.56
CA PRO A 161 15.75 -6.21 -11.42
C PRO A 161 16.26 -4.93 -10.76
N ALA A 162 15.55 -4.43 -9.75
CA ALA A 162 15.97 -3.23 -9.03
C ALA A 162 17.31 -3.39 -8.27
N LEU A 163 17.72 -4.62 -7.94
CA LEU A 163 19.04 -4.88 -7.36
C LEU A 163 20.19 -4.51 -8.29
N VAL A 164 20.00 -4.70 -9.58
CA VAL A 164 21.02 -4.44 -10.60
C VAL A 164 20.91 -3.01 -11.13
N LEU A 165 19.70 -2.53 -11.32
CA LEU A 165 19.42 -1.24 -11.98
C LEU A 165 19.57 -0.04 -11.04
N VAL A 166 19.35 -0.23 -9.73
CA VAL A 166 19.36 0.85 -8.75
C VAL A 166 20.48 0.59 -7.73
N LYS A 167 21.52 1.42 -7.76
CA LYS A 167 22.59 1.39 -6.75
C LYS A 167 22.08 1.99 -5.44
N ALA A 168 22.34 1.34 -4.32
CA ALA A 168 22.14 1.88 -2.98
C ALA A 168 23.29 1.49 -2.08
N GLU A 169 23.67 2.41 -1.23
CA GLU A 169 24.64 2.17 -0.15
C GLU A 169 23.87 1.68 1.08
N TRP A 170 24.14 0.46 1.50
CA TRP A 170 23.48 -0.16 2.65
C TRP A 170 24.35 -0.05 3.89
N ARG A 171 23.81 0.50 4.95
CA ARG A 171 24.40 0.48 6.28
C ARG A 171 23.79 -0.65 7.10
N PRO A 172 24.48 -1.19 8.11
CA PRO A 172 23.93 -2.25 8.98
C PRO A 172 22.55 -1.91 9.57
N VAL A 173 22.31 -0.65 9.92
CA VAL A 173 21.02 -0.18 10.46
C VAL A 173 19.89 -0.26 9.42
N ASP A 174 20.19 -0.12 8.13
CA ASP A 174 19.21 -0.18 7.07
C ASP A 174 18.66 -1.61 6.90
N PHE A 175 19.50 -2.64 7.10
CA PHE A 175 19.06 -4.04 7.12
C PHE A 175 18.12 -4.32 8.29
N ALA A 176 18.42 -3.80 9.49
CA ALA A 176 17.56 -3.95 10.65
C ALA A 176 16.20 -3.26 10.41
N GLY A 177 16.22 -2.04 9.84
CA GLY A 177 15.01 -1.30 9.47
C GLY A 177 14.15 -2.06 8.47
N VAL A 178 14.75 -2.55 7.39
CA VAL A 178 14.05 -3.32 6.35
C VAL A 178 13.49 -4.63 6.89
N ALA A 179 14.25 -5.35 7.74
CA ALA A 179 13.78 -6.56 8.39
C ALA A 179 12.57 -6.27 9.31
N THR A 180 12.63 -5.21 10.10
CA THR A 180 11.52 -4.79 10.97
C THR A 180 10.26 -4.46 10.16
N ILE A 181 10.39 -3.64 9.11
CA ILE A 181 9.27 -3.31 8.22
C ILE A 181 8.75 -4.58 7.53
N GLY A 182 9.63 -5.45 7.06
CA GLY A 182 9.27 -6.68 6.36
C GLY A 182 8.53 -7.67 7.27
N PHE A 183 9.04 -7.92 8.46
CA PHE A 183 8.45 -8.91 9.37
C PHE A 183 7.22 -8.38 10.10
N LEU A 184 7.32 -7.23 10.76
CA LEU A 184 6.22 -6.72 11.58
C LEU A 184 5.14 -6.03 10.73
N CYS A 185 5.52 -5.04 9.93
CA CYS A 185 4.55 -4.21 9.21
C CYS A 185 4.02 -4.89 7.94
N THR A 186 4.82 -5.76 7.30
CA THR A 186 4.44 -6.37 6.03
C THR A 186 3.93 -7.81 6.22
N ALA A 187 4.67 -8.71 6.88
CA ALA A 187 4.21 -10.07 7.06
C ALA A 187 3.05 -10.15 8.06
N ILE A 188 3.24 -9.65 9.27
CA ILE A 188 2.26 -9.81 10.36
C ILE A 188 1.09 -8.86 10.17
N ALA A 189 1.33 -7.54 10.19
CA ALA A 189 0.25 -6.54 10.18
C ALA A 189 -0.59 -6.62 8.90
N TYR A 190 0.04 -6.72 7.73
CA TYR A 190 -0.70 -6.79 6.46
C TYR A 190 -1.48 -8.10 6.31
N SER A 191 -0.96 -9.25 6.77
CA SER A 191 -1.72 -10.50 6.74
C SER A 191 -2.91 -10.51 7.70
N LEU A 192 -2.81 -9.82 8.84
CA LEU A 192 -3.95 -9.60 9.74
C LEU A 192 -5.00 -8.68 9.07
N TYR A 193 -4.56 -7.61 8.43
CA TYR A 193 -5.42 -6.71 7.66
C TYR A 193 -6.18 -7.44 6.56
N VAL A 194 -5.49 -8.23 5.73
CA VAL A 194 -6.13 -9.04 4.66
C VAL A 194 -7.10 -10.07 5.25
N THR A 195 -6.76 -10.69 6.37
CA THR A 195 -7.64 -11.64 7.05
C THR A 195 -8.92 -10.96 7.57
N ALA A 196 -8.80 -9.75 8.10
CA ALA A 196 -9.93 -8.97 8.60
C ALA A 196 -10.92 -8.56 7.48
N GLN A 197 -10.45 -8.40 6.25
CA GLN A 197 -11.30 -8.08 5.09
C GLN A 197 -12.35 -9.15 4.76
N LYS A 198 -12.23 -10.36 5.29
CA LYS A 198 -13.27 -11.37 5.20
C LYS A 198 -14.60 -10.90 5.81
N GLY A 199 -14.56 -10.10 6.87
CA GLY A 199 -15.75 -9.62 7.61
C GLY A 199 -16.04 -8.13 7.45
N VAL A 200 -15.20 -7.38 6.70
CA VAL A 200 -15.27 -5.92 6.62
C VAL A 200 -15.23 -5.48 5.16
N LYS A 201 -16.09 -4.53 4.78
CA LYS A 201 -16.05 -3.93 3.44
C LYS A 201 -14.72 -3.23 3.20
N ALA A 202 -14.24 -3.25 1.96
CA ALA A 202 -12.98 -2.64 1.57
C ALA A 202 -12.92 -1.14 1.94
N GLN A 203 -14.02 -0.43 1.75
CA GLN A 203 -14.13 0.98 2.10
C GLN A 203 -14.01 1.24 3.61
N THR A 204 -14.64 0.40 4.48
CA THR A 204 -14.49 0.53 5.94
C THR A 204 -13.05 0.26 6.36
N ALA A 205 -12.43 -0.78 5.81
CA ALA A 205 -11.01 -1.06 6.02
C ALA A 205 -10.14 0.13 5.58
N GLY A 206 -10.50 0.77 4.46
CA GLY A 206 -9.84 1.96 3.94
C GLY A 206 -9.89 3.16 4.89
N ILE A 207 -11.05 3.46 5.46
CA ILE A 207 -11.21 4.56 6.43
C ILE A 207 -10.33 4.33 7.65
N ILE A 208 -10.29 3.09 8.18
CA ILE A 208 -9.43 2.73 9.32
C ILE A 208 -7.95 2.90 8.95
N SER A 209 -7.55 2.46 7.76
CA SER A 209 -6.18 2.63 7.27
C SER A 209 -5.80 4.09 7.05
N GLY A 210 -6.76 4.98 6.80
CA GLY A 210 -6.52 6.42 6.68
C GLY A 210 -5.89 7.06 7.93
N MET A 211 -6.04 6.43 9.11
CA MET A 211 -5.34 6.85 10.33
C MET A 211 -3.81 6.75 10.21
N GLU A 212 -3.30 5.97 9.24
CA GLU A 212 -1.87 5.87 8.94
C GLU A 212 -1.25 7.24 8.64
N THR A 213 -1.98 8.11 7.96
CA THR A 213 -1.54 9.49 7.65
C THR A 213 -1.25 10.27 8.92
N VAL A 214 -2.17 10.22 9.89
CA VAL A 214 -2.01 10.95 11.17
C VAL A 214 -0.77 10.45 11.90
N TYR A 215 -0.62 9.12 12.04
CA TYR A 215 0.56 8.54 12.68
C TYR A 215 1.83 8.80 11.88
N GLY A 216 1.77 8.74 10.55
CA GLY A 216 2.90 9.00 9.65
C GLY A 216 3.44 10.42 9.83
N ILE A 217 2.57 11.43 9.84
CA ILE A 217 2.96 12.84 10.05
C ILE A 217 3.54 13.04 11.47
N VAL A 218 2.89 12.48 12.50
CA VAL A 218 3.39 12.58 13.87
C VAL A 218 4.78 11.95 14.01
N PHE A 219 5.00 10.77 13.44
CA PHE A 219 6.30 10.11 13.48
C PHE A 219 7.36 10.83 12.64
N ALA A 220 6.98 11.38 11.49
CA ALA A 220 7.89 12.20 10.67
C ALA A 220 8.35 13.45 11.46
N LEU A 221 7.43 14.11 12.17
CA LEU A 221 7.78 15.24 13.03
C LEU A 221 8.74 14.83 14.16
N ILE A 222 8.50 13.72 14.84
CA ILE A 222 9.29 13.28 16.01
C ILE A 222 10.67 12.75 15.58
N PHE A 223 10.72 11.86 14.59
CA PHE A 223 11.93 11.11 14.24
C PHE A 223 12.75 11.75 13.13
N LEU A 224 12.09 12.40 12.15
CA LEU A 224 12.75 13.03 11.02
C LEU A 224 12.87 14.54 11.17
N ARG A 225 12.19 15.13 12.17
CA ARG A 225 12.07 16.59 12.38
C ARG A 225 11.47 17.30 11.16
N GLU A 226 10.63 16.58 10.42
CA GLU A 226 9.91 17.10 9.27
C GLU A 226 8.70 17.87 9.78
N ILE A 227 8.75 19.20 9.70
CA ILE A 227 7.67 20.08 10.17
C ILE A 227 6.67 20.21 9.04
N PRO A 228 5.43 19.72 9.22
CA PRO A 228 4.41 19.83 8.19
C PRO A 228 4.04 21.30 7.96
N THR A 229 3.84 21.68 6.71
CA THR A 229 3.36 23.01 6.34
C THR A 229 1.91 23.20 6.77
N VAL A 230 1.45 24.45 6.85
CA VAL A 230 0.04 24.74 7.17
C VAL A 230 -0.90 24.08 6.15
N ARG A 231 -0.51 23.99 4.88
CA ARG A 231 -1.29 23.32 3.83
C ARG A 231 -1.42 21.82 4.07
N GLU A 232 -0.34 21.16 4.50
CA GLU A 232 -0.33 19.73 4.84
C GLU A 232 -1.13 19.43 6.11
N LEU A 233 -1.24 20.37 7.04
CA LEU A 233 -2.06 20.23 8.25
C LEU A 233 -3.56 20.42 7.98
N VAL A 234 -3.91 21.24 6.99
CA VAL A 234 -5.31 21.51 6.62
C VAL A 234 -5.85 20.51 5.60
N GLY A 235 -4.98 20.00 4.70
CA GLY A 235 -5.31 18.99 3.69
C GLY A 235 -5.36 17.61 4.25
#